data_46206b74054bb8225f22a927cffbe82e
#
_entry.id   46206b74054bb8225f22a927cffbe82e
#
_cell.length_a   1.000
_cell.length_b   1.000
_cell.length_c   1.000
_cell.angle_alpha   90.00
_cell.angle_beta   90.00
_cell.angle_gamma   90.00
#
_symmetry.space_group_name_H-M   'P 1'
#
loop_
_entity.id
_entity.type
_entity.pdbx_description
1 polymer ?
#
loop_
_entity_poly.entity_id
_entity_poly.type
_entity_poly.pdbx_seq_one_letter_code
_entity_poly.pdbx_strand_id
1 'polypeptide(L)'
;MTTHTMPTDLHDFFIDEKKLSKINNVERKKFLQKLKIIKHLFLNGETSNAEVCQRFNVSLPTSMALLNQLIEEGIVIKKGRGKSEGGRKPDLYGLIENSFFVVSIHIERFRIKLAIIDNNHTILHEKSWPSEISSDSNIVDLLFEWTQELLKEAKVKLDQVMGVGISMPGLVSAEAGKNFTYYLSEQEPESLKLKFEKKFKKPVAILNDAKSACLAEFRFGTAKNKNNVLVISMDWGIGLGIIMGGRMHSGESGFAGEFGHIPMTEDGLLCHCGKRGCLETEASGLALVRKTKEGLKAGQTSVLNNLKKEELEKLEPETIIDAANRGDQFAINVLSEIGIKLGKGIAILIQIFNPELVILEGKIAEAKQFMTTPIQQSMNTYCMMQLKERTQIELSTLGANSSLYGGTIAVMDDIFKDQVSLVKSHIS
;
A
#
# COMPACT_ATOMS: atom_id res chain seq x y z
N MET A 1 1.41 25.71 -35.24
CA MET A 1 2.23 24.49 -35.17
C MET A 1 2.97 24.52 -33.84
N THR A 2 2.41 23.95 -32.83
CA THR A 2 3.05 23.79 -31.50
C THR A 2 4.00 22.61 -31.61
N THR A 3 5.27 22.87 -31.57
CA THR A 3 6.31 21.85 -31.39
C THR A 3 6.05 21.12 -30.09
N HIS A 4 5.50 19.91 -30.16
CA HIS A 4 5.50 18.98 -29.04
C HIS A 4 6.96 18.60 -28.80
N THR A 5 7.61 19.30 -27.89
CA THR A 5 8.82 18.77 -27.23
C THR A 5 8.41 17.47 -26.57
N MET A 6 9.13 16.38 -26.88
CA MET A 6 8.98 15.12 -26.16
C MET A 6 9.06 15.40 -24.66
N PRO A 7 8.19 14.79 -23.83
CA PRO A 7 8.27 14.98 -22.39
C PRO A 7 9.66 14.59 -21.91
N THR A 8 10.30 15.49 -21.17
CA THR A 8 11.57 15.22 -20.52
C THR A 8 11.32 14.10 -19.50
N ASP A 9 12.10 13.04 -19.58
CA ASP A 9 12.01 11.95 -18.59
C ASP A 9 12.32 12.54 -17.20
N LEU A 10 11.54 12.19 -16.18
CA LEU A 10 11.77 12.66 -14.82
C LEU A 10 13.17 12.24 -14.31
N HIS A 11 13.75 11.16 -14.85
CA HIS A 11 15.13 10.78 -14.60
C HIS A 11 16.13 11.88 -14.96
N ASP A 12 15.88 12.62 -16.05
CA ASP A 12 16.76 13.73 -16.46
C ASP A 12 16.65 14.93 -15.51
N PHE A 13 15.52 15.07 -14.84
CA PHE A 13 15.30 16.09 -13.82
C PHE A 13 16.08 15.83 -12.54
N PHE A 14 16.20 14.55 -12.11
CA PHE A 14 16.95 14.24 -10.89
C PHE A 14 18.44 14.51 -11.02
N ILE A 15 19.03 14.96 -9.92
CA ILE A 15 20.40 15.43 -9.88
C ILE A 15 21.30 14.36 -9.26
N ASP A 16 22.39 14.03 -9.94
CA ASP A 16 23.51 13.28 -9.37
C ASP A 16 24.56 14.21 -8.77
N GLU A 17 25.54 13.67 -8.07
CA GLU A 17 26.64 14.45 -7.47
C GLU A 17 27.40 15.29 -8.50
N LYS A 18 27.55 14.81 -9.75
CA LYS A 18 28.25 15.52 -10.83
C LYS A 18 27.48 16.74 -11.32
N LYS A 19 26.16 16.62 -11.45
CA LYS A 19 25.30 17.76 -11.80
C LYS A 19 25.23 18.74 -10.63
N LEU A 20 25.13 18.22 -9.38
CA LEU A 20 25.05 19.04 -8.18
C LEU A 20 26.29 19.91 -7.93
N SER A 21 27.49 19.41 -8.25
CA SER A 21 28.73 20.17 -8.11
C SER A 21 28.85 21.36 -9.08
N LYS A 22 28.05 21.37 -10.17
CA LYS A 22 28.07 22.42 -11.20
C LYS A 22 27.07 23.54 -10.96
N ILE A 23 26.13 23.39 -10.03
CA ILE A 23 25.09 24.37 -9.72
C ILE A 23 25.37 25.11 -8.42
N ASN A 24 25.04 26.41 -8.38
CA ASN A 24 25.23 27.27 -7.21
C ASN A 24 24.12 27.07 -6.16
N ASN A 25 24.30 27.67 -4.97
CA ASN A 25 23.36 27.53 -3.85
C ASN A 25 21.95 28.07 -4.15
N VAL A 26 21.80 29.05 -5.03
CA VAL A 26 20.49 29.59 -5.41
C VAL A 26 19.76 28.56 -6.29
N GLU A 27 20.44 27.95 -7.22
CA GLU A 27 19.90 26.90 -8.09
C GLU A 27 19.53 25.64 -7.28
N ARG A 28 20.36 25.24 -6.31
CA ARG A 28 20.07 24.14 -5.37
C ARG A 28 18.77 24.39 -4.58
N LYS A 29 18.59 25.60 -4.04
CA LYS A 29 17.37 26.00 -3.35
C LYS A 29 16.14 25.95 -4.26
N LYS A 30 16.26 26.46 -5.50
CA LYS A 30 15.20 26.38 -6.50
C LYS A 30 14.85 24.94 -6.86
N PHE A 31 15.85 24.07 -7.05
CA PHE A 31 15.66 22.65 -7.30
C PHE A 31 14.88 21.98 -6.16
N LEU A 32 15.22 22.24 -4.90
CA LEU A 32 14.47 21.72 -3.75
C LEU A 32 13.01 22.18 -3.74
N GLN A 33 12.72 23.41 -4.15
CA GLN A 33 11.35 23.89 -4.26
C GLN A 33 10.59 23.18 -5.39
N LYS A 34 11.21 23.02 -6.56
CA LYS A 34 10.63 22.25 -7.68
C LYS A 34 10.35 20.80 -7.26
N LEU A 35 11.31 20.14 -6.58
CA LEU A 35 11.16 18.78 -6.10
C LEU A 35 9.97 18.62 -5.14
N LYS A 36 9.76 19.61 -4.24
CA LYS A 36 8.59 19.65 -3.35
C LYS A 36 7.28 19.78 -4.12
N ILE A 37 7.25 20.59 -5.18
CA ILE A 37 6.07 20.76 -6.04
C ILE A 37 5.77 19.46 -6.79
N ILE A 38 6.77 18.83 -7.40
CA ILE A 38 6.62 17.54 -8.10
C ILE A 38 6.09 16.46 -7.14
N LYS A 39 6.70 16.34 -5.94
CA LYS A 39 6.22 15.42 -4.93
C LYS A 39 4.77 15.69 -4.52
N HIS A 40 4.40 16.97 -4.39
CA HIS A 40 3.03 17.34 -4.06
C HIS A 40 2.05 16.95 -5.17
N LEU A 41 2.39 17.24 -6.43
CA LEU A 41 1.59 16.86 -7.58
C LEU A 41 1.45 15.35 -7.72
N PHE A 42 2.52 14.59 -7.48
CA PHE A 42 2.49 13.14 -7.47
C PHE A 42 1.53 12.59 -6.39
N LEU A 43 1.59 13.12 -5.15
CA LEU A 43 0.80 12.60 -4.03
C LEU A 43 -0.64 13.11 -3.97
N ASN A 44 -0.92 14.30 -4.52
CA ASN A 44 -2.22 14.96 -4.34
C ASN A 44 -2.95 15.24 -5.68
N GLY A 45 -2.28 14.99 -6.81
CA GLY A 45 -2.83 15.31 -8.13
C GLY A 45 -2.70 16.79 -8.47
N GLU A 46 -3.68 17.29 -9.22
CA GLU A 46 -3.69 18.67 -9.71
C GLU A 46 -3.79 19.69 -8.58
N THR A 47 -3.08 20.82 -8.72
CA THR A 47 -3.06 21.92 -7.74
C THR A 47 -3.09 23.28 -8.42
N SER A 48 -3.58 24.29 -7.72
CA SER A 48 -3.54 25.69 -8.15
C SER A 48 -2.27 26.40 -7.70
N ASN A 49 -1.90 27.50 -8.36
CA ASN A 49 -0.79 28.34 -7.92
C ASN A 49 -0.98 28.88 -6.49
N ALA A 50 -2.21 29.19 -6.09
CA ALA A 50 -2.53 29.65 -4.74
C ALA A 50 -2.26 28.58 -3.68
N GLU A 51 -2.63 27.32 -3.95
CA GLU A 51 -2.34 26.18 -3.07
C GLU A 51 -0.83 25.92 -2.95
N VAL A 52 -0.07 26.03 -4.06
CA VAL A 52 1.40 25.94 -4.03
C VAL A 52 2.00 27.03 -3.13
N CYS A 53 1.51 28.29 -3.25
CA CYS A 53 1.95 29.39 -2.39
C CYS A 53 1.71 29.10 -0.91
N GLN A 54 0.49 28.70 -0.57
CA GLN A 54 0.10 28.41 0.81
C GLN A 54 0.89 27.22 1.38
N ARG A 55 0.99 26.13 0.62
CA ARG A 55 1.63 24.90 1.09
C ARG A 55 3.13 25.02 1.31
N PHE A 56 3.82 25.78 0.46
CA PHE A 56 5.28 25.87 0.49
C PHE A 56 5.78 27.22 1.03
N ASN A 57 4.87 28.09 1.48
CA ASN A 57 5.17 29.42 2.01
C ASN A 57 6.06 30.24 1.06
N VAL A 58 5.66 30.31 -0.21
CA VAL A 58 6.32 31.10 -1.25
C VAL A 58 5.39 32.16 -1.82
N SER A 59 5.96 33.27 -2.32
CA SER A 59 5.18 34.33 -2.94
C SER A 59 4.54 33.88 -4.26
N LEU A 60 3.43 34.52 -4.65
CA LEU A 60 2.73 34.21 -5.91
C LEU A 60 3.65 34.32 -7.15
N PRO A 61 4.52 35.36 -7.31
CA PRO A 61 5.46 35.43 -8.41
C PRO A 61 6.48 34.28 -8.38
N THR A 62 6.99 33.91 -7.21
CA THR A 62 7.97 32.81 -7.04
C THR A 62 7.37 31.49 -7.45
N SER A 63 6.15 31.19 -6.95
CA SER A 63 5.45 29.96 -7.30
C SER A 63 5.16 29.87 -8.78
N MET A 64 4.69 30.96 -9.40
CA MET A 64 4.44 31.02 -10.84
C MET A 64 5.72 30.80 -11.65
N ALA A 65 6.84 31.41 -11.23
CA ALA A 65 8.15 31.21 -11.89
C ALA A 65 8.60 29.74 -11.81
N LEU A 66 8.42 29.05 -10.65
CA LEU A 66 8.75 27.64 -10.49
C LEU A 66 7.86 26.74 -11.34
N LEU A 67 6.56 26.99 -11.37
CA LEU A 67 5.61 26.24 -12.21
C LEU A 67 5.91 26.41 -13.71
N ASN A 68 6.21 27.65 -14.17
CA ASN A 68 6.59 27.90 -15.55
C ASN A 68 7.88 27.16 -15.94
N GLN A 69 8.90 27.17 -15.06
CA GLN A 69 10.13 26.40 -15.29
C GLN A 69 9.85 24.89 -15.39
N LEU A 70 8.98 24.33 -14.53
CA LEU A 70 8.59 22.92 -14.60
C LEU A 70 7.78 22.59 -15.87
N ILE A 71 7.05 23.57 -16.43
CA ILE A 71 6.36 23.45 -17.73
C ILE A 71 7.38 23.45 -18.87
N GLU A 72 8.35 24.38 -18.84
CA GLU A 72 9.43 24.46 -19.83
C GLU A 72 10.31 23.20 -19.82
N GLU A 73 10.53 22.61 -18.63
CA GLU A 73 11.25 21.36 -18.45
C GLU A 73 10.42 20.11 -18.83
N GLY A 74 9.16 20.29 -19.25
CA GLY A 74 8.31 19.19 -19.72
C GLY A 74 7.86 18.23 -18.61
N ILE A 75 7.80 18.67 -17.35
CA ILE A 75 7.39 17.84 -16.18
C ILE A 75 5.95 18.15 -15.78
N VAL A 76 5.55 19.41 -15.85
CA VAL A 76 4.23 19.91 -15.44
C VAL A 76 3.48 20.45 -16.66
N ILE A 77 2.16 20.31 -16.63
CA ILE A 77 1.26 20.87 -17.65
C ILE A 77 0.07 21.59 -16.98
N LYS A 78 -0.50 22.56 -17.67
CA LYS A 78 -1.80 23.12 -17.28
C LYS A 78 -2.92 22.14 -17.63
N LYS A 79 -3.68 21.71 -16.64
CA LYS A 79 -4.77 20.73 -16.78
C LYS A 79 -6.15 21.36 -16.98
N GLY A 80 -6.27 22.69 -16.90
CA GLY A 80 -7.53 23.40 -17.06
C GLY A 80 -7.80 24.41 -15.95
N ARG A 81 -9.09 24.64 -15.62
CA ARG A 81 -9.52 25.58 -14.58
C ARG A 81 -10.25 24.88 -13.45
N GLY A 82 -9.86 25.18 -12.24
CA GLY A 82 -10.48 24.66 -11.01
C GLY A 82 -11.87 25.23 -10.71
N LYS A 83 -12.46 24.77 -9.61
CA LYS A 83 -13.72 25.35 -9.08
C LYS A 83 -13.47 26.73 -8.54
N SER A 84 -14.43 27.66 -8.75
CA SER A 84 -14.35 29.02 -8.17
C SER A 84 -14.92 29.05 -6.78
N GLU A 85 -14.19 29.62 -5.83
CA GLU A 85 -14.64 29.92 -4.46
C GLU A 85 -14.92 31.42 -4.28
N GLY A 86 -15.44 32.10 -5.31
CA GLY A 86 -15.76 33.53 -5.26
C GLY A 86 -14.72 34.39 -5.99
N GLY A 87 -14.53 34.19 -7.30
CA GLY A 87 -13.62 34.97 -8.12
C GLY A 87 -13.29 34.26 -9.45
N ARG A 88 -12.19 34.70 -10.13
CA ARG A 88 -11.71 34.05 -11.36
C ARG A 88 -11.27 32.62 -11.04
N LYS A 89 -11.78 31.65 -11.81
CA LYS A 89 -11.37 30.23 -11.70
C LYS A 89 -9.84 30.11 -11.83
N PRO A 90 -9.15 29.47 -10.85
CA PRO A 90 -7.71 29.30 -10.91
C PRO A 90 -7.30 28.31 -12.00
N ASP A 91 -6.14 28.53 -12.62
CA ASP A 91 -5.51 27.54 -13.46
C ASP A 91 -5.01 26.37 -12.57
N LEU A 92 -5.24 25.13 -13.00
CA LEU A 92 -4.73 23.92 -12.37
C LEU A 92 -3.48 23.41 -13.10
N TYR A 93 -2.55 22.91 -12.34
CA TYR A 93 -1.29 22.34 -12.78
C TYR A 93 -1.19 20.89 -12.32
N GLY A 94 -0.72 20.00 -13.18
CA GLY A 94 -0.53 18.58 -12.88
C GLY A 94 0.72 18.05 -13.58
N LEU A 95 1.14 16.84 -13.22
CA LEU A 95 2.21 16.15 -13.92
C LEU A 95 1.77 15.78 -15.35
N ILE A 96 2.70 15.76 -16.28
CA ILE A 96 2.46 15.22 -17.62
C ILE A 96 2.18 13.73 -17.51
N GLU A 97 1.15 13.25 -18.16
CA GLU A 97 0.75 11.83 -18.13
C GLU A 97 1.85 10.94 -18.73
N ASN A 98 2.04 9.78 -18.14
CA ASN A 98 3.02 8.79 -18.58
C ASN A 98 4.47 9.35 -18.66
N SER A 99 4.79 10.38 -17.88
CA SER A 99 6.15 10.95 -17.84
C SER A 99 7.14 10.03 -17.12
N PHE A 100 6.67 9.14 -16.25
CA PHE A 100 7.44 8.06 -15.65
C PHE A 100 6.53 6.96 -15.10
N PHE A 101 7.12 5.82 -14.81
CA PHE A 101 6.41 4.64 -14.33
C PHE A 101 7.08 4.10 -13.06
N VAL A 102 6.31 3.35 -12.29
CA VAL A 102 6.77 2.55 -11.16
C VAL A 102 6.31 1.12 -11.38
N VAL A 103 7.21 0.18 -11.15
CA VAL A 103 6.85 -1.24 -11.05
C VAL A 103 6.45 -1.51 -9.62
N SER A 104 5.25 -1.99 -9.40
CA SER A 104 4.78 -2.40 -8.08
C SER A 104 4.51 -3.89 -8.06
N ILE A 105 5.03 -4.55 -7.03
CA ILE A 105 4.96 -6.00 -6.84
C ILE A 105 4.28 -6.27 -5.50
N HIS A 106 3.22 -7.09 -5.53
CA HIS A 106 2.57 -7.58 -4.33
C HIS A 106 2.72 -9.08 -4.26
N ILE A 107 3.48 -9.55 -3.28
CA ILE A 107 3.67 -10.96 -2.98
C ILE A 107 2.58 -11.34 -1.98
N GLU A 108 1.64 -12.17 -2.41
CA GLU A 108 0.63 -12.80 -1.54
C GLU A 108 1.07 -14.24 -1.22
N ARG A 109 0.33 -14.91 -0.35
CA ARG A 109 0.67 -16.27 0.08
C ARG A 109 0.70 -17.29 -1.05
N PHE A 110 -0.22 -17.20 -2.02
CA PHE A 110 -0.40 -18.17 -3.10
C PHE A 110 -0.34 -17.57 -4.49
N ARG A 111 -0.06 -16.28 -4.60
CA ARG A 111 0.13 -15.59 -5.87
C ARG A 111 1.04 -14.40 -5.73
N ILE A 112 1.61 -13.97 -6.83
CA ILE A 112 2.36 -12.72 -6.92
C ILE A 112 1.70 -11.88 -7.99
N LYS A 113 1.37 -10.62 -7.67
CA LYS A 113 0.80 -9.65 -8.58
C LYS A 113 1.82 -8.57 -8.89
N LEU A 114 2.01 -8.27 -10.16
CA LEU A 114 2.84 -7.18 -10.65
C LEU A 114 1.98 -6.16 -11.39
N ALA A 115 2.29 -4.89 -11.23
CA ALA A 115 1.66 -3.80 -11.97
C ALA A 115 2.68 -2.76 -12.41
N ILE A 116 2.42 -2.15 -13.58
CA ILE A 116 3.08 -0.94 -14.05
C ILE A 116 2.11 0.20 -13.79
N ILE A 117 2.52 1.16 -12.98
CA ILE A 117 1.70 2.27 -12.51
C ILE A 117 2.36 3.57 -12.99
N ASP A 118 1.58 4.44 -13.60
CA ASP A 118 2.04 5.74 -14.07
C ASP A 118 2.12 6.79 -12.94
N ASN A 119 2.63 7.95 -13.27
CA ASN A 119 2.76 9.07 -12.35
C ASN A 119 1.43 9.71 -11.88
N ASN A 120 0.30 9.31 -12.45
CA ASN A 120 -1.05 9.68 -12.02
C ASN A 120 -1.76 8.54 -11.27
N HIS A 121 -1.01 7.51 -10.88
CA HIS A 121 -1.50 6.32 -10.18
C HIS A 121 -2.48 5.46 -10.99
N THR A 122 -2.42 5.55 -12.32
CA THR A 122 -3.17 4.66 -13.21
C THR A 122 -2.41 3.37 -13.41
N ILE A 123 -3.05 2.24 -13.18
CA ILE A 123 -2.50 0.94 -13.51
C ILE A 123 -2.62 0.77 -15.02
N LEU A 124 -1.49 0.79 -15.73
CA LEU A 124 -1.44 0.59 -17.18
C LEU A 124 -1.56 -0.87 -17.56
N HIS A 125 -0.90 -1.72 -16.79
CA HIS A 125 -0.90 -3.15 -17.01
C HIS A 125 -0.68 -3.87 -15.69
N GLU A 126 -1.41 -4.96 -15.47
CA GLU A 126 -1.22 -5.83 -14.31
C GLU A 126 -1.33 -7.29 -14.70
N LYS A 127 -0.61 -8.14 -13.99
CA LYS A 127 -0.62 -9.58 -14.19
C LYS A 127 -0.34 -10.30 -12.88
N SER A 128 -0.92 -11.49 -12.74
CA SER A 128 -0.73 -12.32 -11.56
C SER A 128 -0.23 -13.69 -11.96
N TRP A 129 0.69 -14.23 -11.16
CA TRP A 129 1.20 -15.57 -11.30
C TRP A 129 0.91 -16.37 -10.03
N PRO A 130 0.44 -17.63 -10.14
CA PRO A 130 0.38 -18.54 -9.01
C PRO A 130 1.82 -18.77 -8.48
N SER A 131 2.01 -18.57 -7.18
CA SER A 131 3.30 -18.80 -6.52
C SER A 131 3.05 -18.96 -5.02
N GLU A 132 3.58 -20.04 -4.46
CA GLU A 132 3.63 -20.15 -2.99
C GLU A 132 4.86 -19.42 -2.47
N ILE A 133 4.69 -18.72 -1.32
CA ILE A 133 5.81 -18.16 -0.61
C ILE A 133 6.69 -19.32 -0.12
N SER A 134 7.88 -19.42 -0.66
CA SER A 134 8.89 -20.36 -0.24
C SER A 134 10.14 -19.63 0.26
N SER A 135 10.99 -20.34 0.98
CA SER A 135 12.34 -19.86 1.32
C SER A 135 13.29 -19.89 0.12
N ASP A 136 12.78 -20.05 -1.10
CA ASP A 136 13.57 -20.21 -2.30
C ASP A 136 14.37 -18.94 -2.62
N SER A 137 15.67 -19.13 -2.77
CA SER A 137 16.65 -18.07 -3.02
C SER A 137 16.49 -17.37 -4.38
N ASN A 138 15.64 -17.88 -5.27
CA ASN A 138 15.52 -17.40 -6.65
C ASN A 138 14.42 -16.35 -6.90
N ILE A 139 13.77 -15.84 -5.85
CA ILE A 139 12.67 -14.89 -5.99
C ILE A 139 13.07 -13.61 -6.75
N VAL A 140 14.32 -13.16 -6.59
CA VAL A 140 14.82 -11.93 -7.23
C VAL A 140 14.89 -12.08 -8.75
N ASP A 141 15.41 -13.21 -9.23
CA ASP A 141 15.50 -13.49 -10.67
C ASP A 141 14.12 -13.70 -11.28
N LEU A 142 13.27 -14.44 -10.62
CA LEU A 142 11.88 -14.69 -11.04
C LEU A 142 11.08 -13.40 -11.19
N LEU A 143 11.12 -12.51 -10.19
CA LEU A 143 10.40 -11.24 -10.24
C LEU A 143 10.98 -10.30 -11.30
N PHE A 144 12.28 -10.35 -11.54
CA PHE A 144 12.89 -9.59 -12.62
C PHE A 144 12.41 -10.08 -13.99
N GLU A 145 12.39 -11.40 -14.24
CA GLU A 145 11.90 -11.98 -15.49
C GLU A 145 10.44 -11.63 -15.75
N TRP A 146 9.55 -11.78 -14.76
CA TRP A 146 8.15 -11.40 -14.88
C TRP A 146 7.97 -9.89 -15.09
N THR A 147 8.82 -9.06 -14.48
CA THR A 147 8.82 -7.63 -14.73
C THR A 147 9.19 -7.30 -16.18
N GLN A 148 10.21 -7.97 -16.74
CA GLN A 148 10.58 -7.76 -18.15
C GLN A 148 9.45 -8.17 -19.12
N GLU A 149 8.76 -9.28 -18.83
CA GLU A 149 7.59 -9.71 -19.57
C GLU A 149 6.49 -8.63 -19.54
N LEU A 150 6.14 -8.15 -18.34
CA LEU A 150 5.10 -7.15 -18.13
C LEU A 150 5.43 -5.82 -18.82
N LEU A 151 6.67 -5.35 -18.71
CA LEU A 151 7.16 -4.14 -19.38
C LEU A 151 7.05 -4.24 -20.90
N LYS A 152 7.39 -5.40 -21.48
CA LYS A 152 7.25 -5.65 -22.90
C LYS A 152 5.79 -5.62 -23.35
N GLU A 153 4.88 -6.22 -22.61
CA GLU A 153 3.44 -6.22 -22.89
C GLU A 153 2.87 -4.78 -22.82
N ALA A 154 3.27 -4.01 -21.81
CA ALA A 154 2.87 -2.61 -21.64
C ALA A 154 3.56 -1.62 -22.59
N LYS A 155 4.55 -2.06 -23.38
CA LYS A 155 5.40 -1.22 -24.24
C LYS A 155 6.13 -0.11 -23.49
N VAL A 156 6.48 -0.36 -22.23
CA VAL A 156 7.27 0.53 -21.36
C VAL A 156 8.71 0.00 -21.30
N LYS A 157 9.68 0.90 -21.38
CA LYS A 157 11.10 0.53 -21.23
C LYS A 157 11.52 0.61 -19.76
N LEU A 158 12.47 -0.21 -19.35
CA LEU A 158 12.99 -0.20 -17.97
C LEU A 158 13.65 1.14 -17.60
N ASP A 159 14.21 1.88 -18.54
CA ASP A 159 14.77 3.22 -18.31
C ASP A 159 13.69 4.25 -17.87
N GLN A 160 12.45 4.11 -18.33
CA GLN A 160 11.31 4.93 -17.94
C GLN A 160 10.74 4.59 -16.55
N VAL A 161 11.22 3.48 -15.93
CA VAL A 161 10.80 3.07 -14.58
C VAL A 161 11.65 3.79 -13.55
N MET A 162 11.02 4.54 -12.63
CA MET A 162 11.69 5.27 -11.56
C MET A 162 12.22 4.36 -10.46
N GLY A 163 11.47 3.33 -10.11
CA GLY A 163 11.83 2.40 -9.06
C GLY A 163 10.86 1.23 -8.96
N VAL A 164 11.14 0.33 -8.03
CA VAL A 164 10.34 -0.89 -7.78
C VAL A 164 9.86 -0.89 -6.34
N GLY A 165 8.55 -0.90 -6.12
CA GLY A 165 7.93 -1.07 -4.81
C GLY A 165 7.49 -2.51 -4.61
N ILE A 166 7.91 -3.14 -3.50
CA ILE A 166 7.60 -4.54 -3.21
C ILE A 166 6.87 -4.63 -1.87
N SER A 167 5.62 -5.09 -1.93
CA SER A 167 4.80 -5.40 -0.75
C SER A 167 4.82 -6.90 -0.52
N MET A 168 5.09 -7.34 0.70
CA MET A 168 5.18 -8.77 1.01
C MET A 168 4.71 -9.06 2.44
N PRO A 169 4.19 -10.27 2.70
CA PRO A 169 3.80 -10.67 4.04
C PRO A 169 5.01 -10.96 4.93
N GLY A 170 4.75 -11.08 6.23
CA GLY A 170 5.74 -11.40 7.25
C GLY A 170 6.39 -10.18 7.88
N LEU A 171 7.39 -10.43 8.70
CA LEU A 171 8.08 -9.42 9.50
C LEU A 171 9.12 -8.70 8.64
N VAL A 172 8.72 -7.56 8.03
CA VAL A 172 9.55 -6.79 7.09
C VAL A 172 10.06 -5.52 7.74
N SER A 173 11.38 -5.32 7.74
CA SER A 173 12.01 -4.05 8.06
C SER A 173 12.41 -3.33 6.77
N ALA A 174 11.73 -2.23 6.46
CA ALA A 174 12.04 -1.40 5.30
C ALA A 174 13.44 -0.77 5.42
N GLU A 175 13.84 -0.35 6.63
CA GLU A 175 15.14 0.26 6.92
C GLU A 175 16.27 -0.75 6.72
N ALA A 176 16.18 -1.95 7.32
CA ALA A 176 17.17 -3.01 7.15
C ALA A 176 17.14 -3.64 5.75
N GLY A 177 16.07 -3.41 4.99
CA GLY A 177 15.87 -4.02 3.68
C GLY A 177 15.72 -5.55 3.74
N LYS A 178 15.14 -6.09 4.82
CA LYS A 178 15.05 -7.54 5.09
C LYS A 178 13.63 -7.98 5.42
N ASN A 179 13.31 -9.22 5.05
CA ASN A 179 12.14 -9.95 5.56
C ASN A 179 12.64 -11.01 6.54
N PHE A 180 12.15 -10.96 7.77
CA PHE A 180 12.57 -11.86 8.87
C PHE A 180 11.70 -13.11 9.00
N THR A 181 10.72 -13.31 8.14
CA THR A 181 9.84 -14.48 8.12
C THR A 181 10.09 -15.34 6.88
N TYR A 182 10.25 -14.70 5.72
CA TYR A 182 10.38 -15.35 4.43
C TYR A 182 11.66 -14.87 3.72
N TYR A 183 12.18 -15.68 2.81
CA TYR A 183 13.39 -15.35 2.02
C TYR A 183 14.62 -15.07 2.87
N LEU A 184 14.69 -15.76 4.02
CA LEU A 184 15.84 -15.72 4.91
C LEU A 184 16.98 -16.54 4.30
N SER A 185 18.11 -15.89 4.08
CA SER A 185 19.38 -16.58 3.96
C SER A 185 20.25 -16.15 5.14
N GLU A 186 20.34 -16.98 6.18
CA GLU A 186 21.21 -16.72 7.33
C GLU A 186 22.69 -16.61 6.95
N GLN A 187 23.06 -17.15 5.79
CA GLN A 187 24.44 -17.20 5.30
C GLN A 187 24.81 -15.98 4.42
N GLU A 188 23.82 -15.15 4.01
CA GLU A 188 24.08 -14.04 3.11
C GLU A 188 24.11 -12.69 3.85
N PRO A 189 25.24 -11.96 3.77
CA PRO A 189 25.37 -10.65 4.43
C PRO A 189 24.50 -9.58 3.75
N GLU A 190 24.07 -9.82 2.51
CA GLU A 190 23.36 -8.85 1.70
C GLU A 190 21.85 -8.82 1.98
N SER A 191 21.28 -7.63 2.15
CA SER A 191 19.84 -7.48 2.35
C SER A 191 19.05 -7.83 1.08
N LEU A 192 17.81 -8.29 1.27
CA LEU A 192 16.90 -8.59 0.16
C LEU A 192 16.68 -7.37 -0.74
N LYS A 193 16.53 -6.17 -0.15
CA LYS A 193 16.44 -4.90 -0.89
C LYS A 193 17.64 -4.70 -1.82
N LEU A 194 18.87 -4.87 -1.30
CA LEU A 194 20.07 -4.65 -2.08
C LEU A 194 20.21 -5.66 -3.23
N LYS A 195 19.80 -6.92 -3.03
CA LYS A 195 19.74 -7.92 -4.11
C LYS A 195 18.82 -7.47 -5.25
N PHE A 196 17.64 -6.96 -4.91
CA PHE A 196 16.70 -6.41 -5.88
C PHE A 196 17.29 -5.17 -6.59
N GLU A 197 17.87 -4.23 -5.85
CA GLU A 197 18.49 -3.03 -6.44
C GLU A 197 19.61 -3.36 -7.44
N LYS A 198 20.45 -4.33 -7.12
CA LYS A 198 21.50 -4.81 -8.03
C LYS A 198 20.93 -5.45 -9.30
N LYS A 199 19.86 -6.26 -9.16
CA LYS A 199 19.25 -6.95 -10.28
C LYS A 199 18.47 -6.01 -11.19
N PHE A 200 17.64 -5.16 -10.63
CA PHE A 200 16.80 -4.23 -11.37
C PHE A 200 17.57 -2.98 -11.84
N LYS A 201 18.70 -2.67 -11.21
CA LYS A 201 19.47 -1.41 -11.39
C LYS A 201 18.58 -0.18 -11.20
N LYS A 202 17.66 -0.25 -10.24
CA LYS A 202 16.69 0.77 -9.88
C LYS A 202 16.57 0.84 -8.36
N PRO A 203 16.19 2.00 -7.80
CA PRO A 203 15.79 2.10 -6.40
C PRO A 203 14.68 1.10 -6.06
N VAL A 204 14.76 0.47 -4.91
CA VAL A 204 13.77 -0.51 -4.44
C VAL A 204 13.31 -0.13 -3.05
N ALA A 205 11.99 -0.17 -2.81
CA ALA A 205 11.41 -0.14 -1.48
C ALA A 205 10.74 -1.50 -1.19
N ILE A 206 10.97 -2.04 0.01
CA ILE A 206 10.25 -3.22 0.49
C ILE A 206 9.44 -2.88 1.73
N LEU A 207 8.19 -3.34 1.80
CA LEU A 207 7.28 -3.12 2.93
C LEU A 207 6.51 -4.39 3.27
N ASN A 208 6.05 -4.44 4.52
CA ASN A 208 4.98 -5.35 4.87
C ASN A 208 3.69 -4.97 4.12
N ASP A 209 2.90 -5.95 3.69
CA ASP A 209 1.68 -5.77 2.89
C ASP A 209 0.61 -4.90 3.58
N ALA A 210 0.33 -5.12 4.87
CA ALA A 210 -0.62 -4.30 5.63
C ALA A 210 -0.13 -2.85 5.80
N LYS A 211 1.18 -2.63 5.94
CA LYS A 211 1.76 -1.28 5.98
C LYS A 211 1.69 -0.61 4.62
N SER A 212 1.88 -1.37 3.56
CA SER A 212 1.71 -0.90 2.20
C SER A 212 0.26 -0.45 1.94
N ALA A 213 -0.72 -1.28 2.29
CA ALA A 213 -2.13 -0.93 2.20
C ALA A 213 -2.48 0.31 3.06
N CYS A 214 -1.94 0.39 4.28
CA CYS A 214 -2.09 1.57 5.14
C CYS A 214 -1.56 2.85 4.50
N LEU A 215 -0.40 2.78 3.84
CA LEU A 215 0.19 3.91 3.14
C LEU A 215 -0.68 4.37 1.96
N ALA A 216 -1.26 3.43 1.22
CA ALA A 216 -2.19 3.71 0.13
C ALA A 216 -3.47 4.38 0.65
N GLU A 217 -4.09 3.84 1.70
CA GLU A 217 -5.28 4.41 2.34
C GLU A 217 -5.03 5.84 2.83
N PHE A 218 -3.87 6.08 3.43
CA PHE A 218 -3.48 7.40 3.91
C PHE A 218 -3.29 8.42 2.78
N ARG A 219 -2.85 8.00 1.62
CA ARG A 219 -2.59 8.90 0.49
C ARG A 219 -3.77 9.06 -0.45
N PHE A 220 -4.46 7.98 -0.77
CA PHE A 220 -5.47 7.94 -1.83
C PHE A 220 -6.84 7.47 -1.36
N GLY A 221 -6.91 6.78 -0.22
CA GLY A 221 -8.13 6.16 0.27
C GLY A 221 -8.86 6.98 1.34
N THR A 222 -9.61 6.27 2.13
CA THR A 222 -10.52 6.79 3.17
C THR A 222 -9.78 7.49 4.32
N ALA A 223 -8.49 7.14 4.56
CA ALA A 223 -7.65 7.77 5.57
C ALA A 223 -7.06 9.13 5.13
N LYS A 224 -7.32 9.58 3.90
CA LYS A 224 -6.81 10.87 3.41
C LYS A 224 -7.28 12.02 4.32
N ASN A 225 -6.32 12.87 4.75
CA ASN A 225 -6.55 14.01 5.66
C ASN A 225 -6.99 13.61 7.09
N LYS A 226 -6.86 12.35 7.49
CA LYS A 226 -7.08 11.87 8.86
C LYS A 226 -5.76 11.83 9.62
N ASN A 227 -5.83 11.90 10.95
CA ASN A 227 -4.63 11.93 11.81
C ASN A 227 -4.41 10.62 12.56
N ASN A 228 -5.47 9.97 13.02
CA ASN A 228 -5.36 8.76 13.85
C ASN A 228 -6.24 7.66 13.25
N VAL A 229 -5.64 6.78 12.45
CA VAL A 229 -6.35 5.74 11.71
C VAL A 229 -5.67 4.40 11.91
N LEU A 230 -6.46 3.36 12.02
CA LEU A 230 -6.03 1.98 11.97
C LEU A 230 -6.52 1.35 10.67
N VAL A 231 -5.64 0.74 9.91
CA VAL A 231 -5.97 0.00 8.69
C VAL A 231 -5.73 -1.48 8.95
N ILE A 232 -6.79 -2.26 8.94
CA ILE A 232 -6.75 -3.70 9.23
C ILE A 232 -6.86 -4.46 7.91
N SER A 233 -5.78 -5.14 7.57
CA SER A 233 -5.71 -6.01 6.41
C SER A 233 -6.23 -7.39 6.77
N MET A 234 -7.30 -7.81 6.11
CA MET A 234 -7.98 -9.08 6.31
C MET A 234 -7.87 -9.93 5.05
N ASP A 235 -6.74 -10.57 4.91
CA ASP A 235 -6.43 -11.44 3.78
C ASP A 235 -6.17 -12.89 4.27
N TRP A 236 -5.24 -13.61 3.68
CA TRP A 236 -4.82 -14.91 4.20
C TRP A 236 -4.34 -14.85 5.66
N GLY A 237 -3.69 -13.77 6.06
CA GLY A 237 -3.37 -13.40 7.44
C GLY A 237 -4.19 -12.20 7.93
N ILE A 238 -3.79 -11.66 9.08
CA ILE A 238 -4.31 -10.41 9.65
C ILE A 238 -3.15 -9.48 9.91
N GLY A 239 -3.15 -8.33 9.23
CA GLY A 239 -2.17 -7.28 9.43
C GLY A 239 -2.80 -5.99 9.95
N LEU A 240 -1.96 -5.08 10.46
CA LEU A 240 -2.37 -3.76 10.93
C LEU A 240 -1.37 -2.69 10.50
N GLY A 241 -1.86 -1.69 9.79
CA GLY A 241 -1.18 -0.43 9.59
C GLY A 241 -1.71 0.63 10.55
N ILE A 242 -0.82 1.45 11.10
CA ILE A 242 -1.14 2.45 12.14
C ILE A 242 -0.72 3.83 11.65
N ILE A 243 -1.67 4.78 11.66
CA ILE A 243 -1.42 6.20 11.43
C ILE A 243 -1.68 6.92 12.76
N MET A 244 -0.69 7.68 13.24
CA MET A 244 -0.79 8.50 14.45
C MET A 244 -0.22 9.90 14.18
N GLY A 245 -0.99 10.91 14.52
CA GLY A 245 -0.60 12.31 14.28
C GLY A 245 -0.32 12.61 12.78
N GLY A 246 -1.05 11.97 11.86
CA GLY A 246 -0.87 12.12 10.42
C GLY A 246 0.41 11.49 9.87
N ARG A 247 0.99 10.52 10.56
CA ARG A 247 2.19 9.79 10.14
C ARG A 247 2.03 8.29 10.37
N MET A 248 2.57 7.48 9.46
CA MET A 248 2.62 6.04 9.66
C MET A 248 3.54 5.72 10.84
N HIS A 249 3.03 4.93 11.78
CA HIS A 249 3.76 4.49 12.96
C HIS A 249 4.31 3.08 12.72
N SER A 250 5.62 2.96 12.64
CA SER A 250 6.29 1.68 12.38
C SER A 250 6.94 1.05 13.62
N GLY A 251 6.98 1.76 14.76
CA GLY A 251 7.73 1.34 15.96
C GLY A 251 9.23 1.48 15.77
N GLU A 252 9.99 1.13 16.81
CA GLU A 252 11.45 1.26 16.85
C GLU A 252 12.15 0.38 15.79
N SER A 253 11.75 -0.87 15.68
CA SER A 253 12.34 -1.85 14.76
C SER A 253 11.62 -1.98 13.41
N GLY A 254 10.59 -1.17 13.17
CA GLY A 254 9.76 -1.28 11.99
C GLY A 254 8.64 -2.31 12.10
N PHE A 255 8.40 -2.95 13.25
CA PHE A 255 7.48 -4.08 13.41
C PHE A 255 6.19 -3.76 14.18
N ALA A 256 5.85 -2.47 14.39
CA ALA A 256 4.56 -2.14 14.99
C ALA A 256 3.41 -2.66 14.10
N GLY A 257 2.33 -3.12 14.75
CA GLY A 257 1.14 -3.58 14.05
C GLY A 257 1.02 -5.10 13.88
N GLU A 258 1.77 -5.92 14.61
CA GLU A 258 1.67 -7.39 14.58
C GLU A 258 0.38 -7.88 15.30
N PHE A 259 -0.75 -7.29 14.93
CA PHE A 259 -2.08 -7.48 15.52
C PHE A 259 -2.59 -8.92 15.40
N GLY A 260 -2.33 -9.55 14.26
CA GLY A 260 -2.70 -10.94 14.01
C GLY A 260 -2.08 -11.91 15.04
N HIS A 261 -0.98 -11.53 15.67
CA HIS A 261 -0.23 -12.38 16.60
C HIS A 261 -0.51 -12.12 18.08
N ILE A 262 -1.50 -11.29 18.40
CA ILE A 262 -1.98 -11.12 19.78
C ILE A 262 -2.72 -12.40 20.22
N PRO A 263 -2.33 -13.04 21.34
CA PRO A 263 -3.03 -14.20 21.87
C PRO A 263 -4.44 -13.82 22.33
N MET A 264 -5.46 -14.41 21.72
CA MET A 264 -6.87 -14.17 22.04
C MET A 264 -7.56 -15.37 22.70
N THR A 265 -6.92 -16.54 22.65
CA THR A 265 -7.44 -17.80 23.18
C THR A 265 -6.30 -18.56 23.86
N GLU A 266 -6.46 -18.94 25.15
CA GLU A 266 -5.38 -19.58 25.93
C GLU A 266 -4.89 -20.88 25.27
N ASP A 267 -5.76 -21.85 25.05
CA ASP A 267 -5.43 -23.16 24.46
C ASP A 267 -5.73 -23.23 22.96
N GLY A 268 -5.53 -22.12 22.26
CA GLY A 268 -5.82 -22.04 20.83
C GLY A 268 -4.82 -22.78 19.94
N LEU A 269 -5.07 -22.75 18.65
CA LEU A 269 -4.24 -23.39 17.64
C LEU A 269 -2.82 -22.81 17.63
N LEU A 270 -1.85 -23.66 17.25
CA LEU A 270 -0.48 -23.21 17.00
C LEU A 270 -0.44 -22.29 15.79
N CYS A 271 0.06 -21.08 15.98
CA CYS A 271 0.30 -20.10 14.94
C CYS A 271 1.69 -20.32 14.31
N HIS A 272 1.85 -19.93 13.04
CA HIS A 272 3.15 -20.00 12.36
C HIS A 272 4.25 -19.14 13.04
N CYS A 273 3.88 -18.14 13.85
CA CYS A 273 4.82 -17.38 14.67
C CYS A 273 5.38 -18.18 15.88
N GLY A 274 4.99 -19.43 16.06
CA GLY A 274 5.40 -20.31 17.15
C GLY A 274 4.61 -20.18 18.45
N LYS A 275 3.62 -19.28 18.53
CA LYS A 275 2.74 -19.09 19.69
C LYS A 275 1.37 -19.73 19.46
N ARG A 276 0.58 -19.91 20.54
CA ARG A 276 -0.77 -20.47 20.46
C ARG A 276 -1.83 -19.40 20.64
N GLY A 277 -2.98 -19.60 20.00
CA GLY A 277 -4.18 -18.78 20.20
C GLY A 277 -4.12 -17.38 19.63
N CYS A 278 -3.23 -17.12 18.68
CA CYS A 278 -3.16 -15.83 17.99
C CYS A 278 -4.49 -15.51 17.28
N LEU A 279 -4.87 -14.22 17.24
CA LEU A 279 -6.07 -13.76 16.54
C LEU A 279 -6.12 -14.29 15.10
N GLU A 280 -5.00 -14.33 14.41
CA GLU A 280 -4.89 -14.82 13.05
C GLU A 280 -5.36 -16.27 12.89
N THR A 281 -5.11 -17.14 13.88
CA THR A 281 -5.59 -18.52 13.83
C THR A 281 -7.11 -18.65 13.97
N GLU A 282 -7.79 -17.58 14.40
CA GLU A 282 -9.23 -17.54 14.65
C GLU A 282 -10.02 -16.72 13.64
N ALA A 283 -9.39 -15.69 13.01
CA ALA A 283 -10.12 -14.67 12.26
C ALA A 283 -9.51 -14.28 10.90
N SER A 284 -8.52 -15.00 10.41
CA SER A 284 -7.90 -14.77 9.09
C SER A 284 -8.58 -15.55 7.95
N GLY A 285 -8.15 -15.33 6.72
CA GLY A 285 -8.56 -16.13 5.56
C GLY A 285 -8.20 -17.61 5.70
N LEU A 286 -7.04 -17.90 6.31
CA LEU A 286 -6.69 -19.28 6.66
C LEU A 286 -7.68 -19.89 7.64
N ALA A 287 -8.11 -19.13 8.65
CA ALA A 287 -9.12 -19.57 9.61
C ALA A 287 -10.48 -19.78 8.93
N LEU A 288 -10.88 -18.87 8.02
CA LEU A 288 -12.10 -18.97 7.23
C LEU A 288 -12.14 -20.26 6.42
N VAL A 289 -11.09 -20.52 5.65
CA VAL A 289 -10.98 -21.73 4.82
C VAL A 289 -10.96 -22.99 5.69
N ARG A 290 -10.18 -23.01 6.77
CA ARG A 290 -10.10 -24.15 7.69
C ARG A 290 -11.46 -24.47 8.31
N LYS A 291 -12.14 -23.50 8.93
CA LYS A 291 -13.47 -23.68 9.54
C LYS A 291 -14.52 -24.14 8.54
N THR A 292 -14.48 -23.61 7.32
CA THR A 292 -15.36 -24.06 6.25
C THR A 292 -15.13 -25.52 5.90
N LYS A 293 -13.86 -25.94 5.69
CA LYS A 293 -13.52 -27.34 5.39
C LYS A 293 -13.91 -28.29 6.53
N GLU A 294 -13.69 -27.89 7.78
CA GLU A 294 -14.07 -28.64 8.97
C GLU A 294 -15.60 -28.83 9.06
N GLY A 295 -16.37 -27.76 8.84
CA GLY A 295 -17.83 -27.84 8.86
C GLY A 295 -18.41 -28.68 7.74
N LEU A 296 -17.90 -28.58 6.51
CA LEU A 296 -18.31 -29.44 5.40
C LEU A 296 -18.03 -30.91 5.68
N LYS A 297 -16.86 -31.24 6.25
CA LYS A 297 -16.53 -32.60 6.68
C LYS A 297 -17.43 -33.11 7.81
N ALA A 298 -17.91 -32.22 8.68
CA ALA A 298 -18.86 -32.53 9.75
C ALA A 298 -20.32 -32.64 9.27
N GLY A 299 -20.57 -32.51 7.95
CA GLY A 299 -21.91 -32.70 7.35
C GLY A 299 -22.77 -31.43 7.33
N GLN A 300 -22.18 -30.24 7.49
CA GLN A 300 -22.94 -28.98 7.32
C GLN A 300 -23.41 -28.85 5.89
N THR A 301 -24.66 -28.44 5.72
CA THR A 301 -25.29 -28.23 4.40
C THR A 301 -24.85 -26.88 3.84
N SER A 302 -24.31 -26.89 2.62
CA SER A 302 -23.83 -25.70 1.93
C SER A 302 -23.79 -25.94 0.42
N VAL A 303 -23.91 -24.88 -0.37
CA VAL A 303 -23.66 -24.95 -1.83
C VAL A 303 -22.25 -25.40 -2.14
N LEU A 304 -21.31 -25.20 -1.20
CA LEU A 304 -19.91 -25.61 -1.31
C LEU A 304 -19.71 -27.14 -1.30
N ASN A 305 -20.73 -27.93 -0.88
CA ASN A 305 -20.70 -29.39 -0.97
C ASN A 305 -20.69 -29.89 -2.43
N ASN A 306 -21.05 -29.02 -3.39
CA ASN A 306 -21.05 -29.36 -4.82
C ASN A 306 -19.64 -29.19 -5.46
N LEU A 307 -18.67 -28.64 -4.73
CA LEU A 307 -17.29 -28.50 -5.21
C LEU A 307 -16.64 -29.88 -5.36
N LYS A 308 -15.85 -30.06 -6.41
CA LYS A 308 -15.02 -31.24 -6.58
C LYS A 308 -13.93 -31.27 -5.52
N LYS A 309 -13.36 -32.45 -5.28
CA LYS A 309 -12.30 -32.62 -4.27
C LYS A 309 -11.10 -31.71 -4.50
N GLU A 310 -10.67 -31.56 -5.76
CA GLU A 310 -9.55 -30.69 -6.13
C GLU A 310 -9.86 -29.21 -5.90
N GLU A 311 -11.11 -28.79 -6.13
CA GLU A 311 -11.57 -27.41 -5.88
C GLU A 311 -11.66 -27.15 -4.37
N LEU A 312 -12.12 -28.13 -3.60
CA LEU A 312 -12.18 -28.02 -2.15
C LEU A 312 -10.79 -27.99 -1.51
N GLU A 313 -9.82 -28.72 -2.06
CA GLU A 313 -8.42 -28.65 -1.62
C GLU A 313 -7.81 -27.27 -1.85
N LYS A 314 -8.16 -26.62 -2.96
CA LYS A 314 -7.73 -25.26 -3.34
C LYS A 314 -8.73 -24.17 -2.95
N LEU A 315 -9.58 -24.42 -1.96
CA LEU A 315 -10.60 -23.46 -1.54
C LEU A 315 -9.95 -22.15 -1.10
N GLU A 316 -10.42 -21.05 -1.68
CA GLU A 316 -9.99 -19.68 -1.37
C GLU A 316 -11.09 -18.92 -0.61
N PRO A 317 -10.75 -17.89 0.18
CA PRO A 317 -11.70 -17.04 0.89
C PRO A 317 -12.78 -16.48 -0.02
N GLU A 318 -12.45 -16.07 -1.23
CA GLU A 318 -13.36 -15.49 -2.22
C GLU A 318 -14.52 -16.44 -2.56
N THR A 319 -14.24 -17.73 -2.69
CA THR A 319 -15.28 -18.74 -2.98
C THR A 319 -16.31 -18.85 -1.85
N ILE A 320 -15.86 -18.73 -0.60
CA ILE A 320 -16.72 -18.76 0.59
C ILE A 320 -17.56 -17.48 0.67
N ILE A 321 -16.92 -16.32 0.40
CA ILE A 321 -17.60 -15.02 0.36
C ILE A 321 -18.67 -15.00 -0.73
N ASP A 322 -18.39 -15.53 -1.90
CA ASP A 322 -19.35 -15.66 -2.99
C ASP A 322 -20.53 -16.56 -2.61
N ALA A 323 -20.30 -17.66 -1.90
CA ALA A 323 -21.37 -18.50 -1.39
C ALA A 323 -22.24 -17.73 -0.38
N ALA A 324 -21.66 -17.00 0.55
CA ALA A 324 -22.37 -16.15 1.50
C ALA A 324 -23.19 -15.06 0.79
N ASN A 325 -22.63 -14.40 -0.21
CA ASN A 325 -23.30 -13.36 -1.01
C ASN A 325 -24.51 -13.94 -1.80
N ARG A 326 -24.53 -15.25 -2.08
CA ARG A 326 -25.66 -15.98 -2.68
C ARG A 326 -26.64 -16.52 -1.66
N GLY A 327 -26.44 -16.21 -0.37
CA GLY A 327 -27.36 -16.60 0.72
C GLY A 327 -27.06 -17.96 1.35
N ASP A 328 -25.86 -18.53 1.14
CA ASP A 328 -25.47 -19.77 1.81
C ASP A 328 -25.32 -19.52 3.32
N GLN A 329 -26.23 -20.14 4.10
CA GLN A 329 -26.31 -19.89 5.53
C GLN A 329 -25.08 -20.38 6.29
N PHE A 330 -24.47 -21.48 5.86
CA PHE A 330 -23.26 -21.99 6.49
C PHE A 330 -22.08 -21.04 6.27
N ALA A 331 -21.87 -20.57 5.05
CA ALA A 331 -20.82 -19.59 4.75
C ALA A 331 -21.04 -18.26 5.52
N ILE A 332 -22.27 -17.77 5.61
CA ILE A 332 -22.63 -16.59 6.42
C ILE A 332 -22.30 -16.83 7.90
N ASN A 333 -22.61 -17.99 8.46
CA ASN A 333 -22.33 -18.31 9.86
C ASN A 333 -20.81 -18.33 10.15
N VAL A 334 -20.01 -18.92 9.26
CA VAL A 334 -18.55 -18.95 9.41
C VAL A 334 -17.95 -17.55 9.35
N LEU A 335 -18.40 -16.71 8.41
CA LEU A 335 -17.98 -15.30 8.33
C LEU A 335 -18.37 -14.52 9.58
N SER A 336 -19.58 -14.76 10.12
CA SER A 336 -20.04 -14.11 11.35
C SER A 336 -19.18 -14.50 12.55
N GLU A 337 -18.81 -15.77 12.67
CA GLU A 337 -17.92 -16.24 13.74
C GLU A 337 -16.55 -15.53 13.68
N ILE A 338 -15.97 -15.45 12.48
CA ILE A 338 -14.72 -14.72 12.23
C ILE A 338 -14.84 -13.24 12.58
N GLY A 339 -15.94 -12.60 12.15
CA GLY A 339 -16.22 -11.20 12.44
C GLY A 339 -16.35 -10.90 13.94
N ILE A 340 -16.94 -11.79 14.73
CA ILE A 340 -17.03 -11.66 16.19
C ILE A 340 -15.63 -11.68 16.82
N LYS A 341 -14.78 -12.61 16.40
CA LYS A 341 -13.39 -12.73 16.91
C LYS A 341 -12.57 -11.50 16.56
N LEU A 342 -12.66 -11.05 15.31
CA LEU A 342 -11.98 -9.85 14.83
C LEU A 342 -12.47 -8.60 15.57
N GLY A 343 -13.78 -8.45 15.76
CA GLY A 343 -14.39 -7.32 16.46
C GLY A 343 -13.93 -7.20 17.91
N LYS A 344 -13.68 -8.33 18.61
CA LYS A 344 -13.06 -8.32 19.95
C LYS A 344 -11.64 -7.74 19.90
N GLY A 345 -10.85 -8.14 18.90
CA GLY A 345 -9.51 -7.57 18.69
C GLY A 345 -9.57 -6.07 18.36
N ILE A 346 -10.49 -5.65 17.50
CA ILE A 346 -10.68 -4.24 17.13
C ILE A 346 -11.06 -3.41 18.38
N ALA A 347 -11.92 -3.92 19.25
CA ALA A 347 -12.28 -3.25 20.50
C ALA A 347 -11.06 -2.97 21.38
N ILE A 348 -10.11 -3.92 21.47
CA ILE A 348 -8.84 -3.73 22.19
C ILE A 348 -8.02 -2.61 21.54
N LEU A 349 -7.87 -2.61 20.20
CA LEU A 349 -7.14 -1.56 19.49
C LEU A 349 -7.76 -0.19 19.70
N ILE A 350 -9.09 -0.06 19.65
CA ILE A 350 -9.78 1.21 19.89
C ILE A 350 -9.50 1.72 21.31
N GLN A 351 -9.47 0.85 22.30
CA GLN A 351 -9.19 1.22 23.68
C GLN A 351 -7.74 1.64 23.92
N ILE A 352 -6.80 1.13 23.12
CA ILE A 352 -5.36 1.48 23.23
C ILE A 352 -5.03 2.74 22.44
N PHE A 353 -5.51 2.84 21.20
CA PHE A 353 -5.10 3.90 20.25
C PHE A 353 -6.10 5.06 20.14
N ASN A 354 -7.36 4.86 20.55
CA ASN A 354 -8.43 5.85 20.42
C ASN A 354 -8.46 6.51 19.00
N PRO A 355 -8.57 5.72 17.92
CA PRO A 355 -8.53 6.23 16.57
C PRO A 355 -9.84 6.94 16.21
N GLU A 356 -9.79 7.89 15.27
CA GLU A 356 -10.99 8.47 14.66
C GLU A 356 -11.63 7.54 13.60
N LEU A 357 -10.82 6.65 13.01
CA LEU A 357 -11.23 5.76 11.93
C LEU A 357 -10.51 4.42 11.99
N VAL A 358 -11.26 3.35 11.78
CA VAL A 358 -10.74 2.00 11.50
C VAL A 358 -11.18 1.63 10.09
N ILE A 359 -10.24 1.30 9.21
CA ILE A 359 -10.50 0.84 7.85
C ILE A 359 -10.29 -0.66 7.79
N LEU A 360 -11.27 -1.36 7.23
CA LEU A 360 -11.19 -2.78 6.95
C LEU A 360 -10.89 -2.97 5.47
N GLU A 361 -9.80 -3.64 5.14
CA GLU A 361 -9.38 -3.88 3.76
C GLU A 361 -8.97 -5.36 3.56
N GLY A 362 -8.68 -5.73 2.31
CA GLY A 362 -8.32 -7.09 1.93
C GLY A 362 -9.51 -7.95 1.53
N LYS A 363 -9.26 -9.20 1.15
CA LYS A 363 -10.25 -10.11 0.54
C LYS A 363 -11.48 -10.35 1.42
N ILE A 364 -11.28 -10.50 2.73
CA ILE A 364 -12.39 -10.78 3.65
C ILE A 364 -13.31 -9.56 3.80
N ALA A 365 -12.79 -8.34 3.58
CA ALA A 365 -13.60 -7.12 3.60
C ALA A 365 -14.68 -7.12 2.50
N GLU A 366 -14.49 -7.87 1.40
CA GLU A 366 -15.49 -8.05 0.33
C GLU A 366 -16.77 -8.78 0.79
N ALA A 367 -16.75 -9.43 1.96
CA ALA A 367 -17.94 -10.00 2.58
C ALA A 367 -18.88 -8.93 3.16
N LYS A 368 -18.48 -7.65 3.16
CA LYS A 368 -19.28 -6.47 3.52
C LYS A 368 -20.05 -6.65 4.83
N GLN A 369 -21.42 -6.63 4.77
CA GLN A 369 -22.28 -6.74 5.95
C GLN A 369 -22.08 -8.05 6.73
N PHE A 370 -21.67 -9.14 6.09
CA PHE A 370 -21.40 -10.41 6.77
C PHE A 370 -20.19 -10.34 7.69
N MET A 371 -19.32 -9.32 7.51
CA MET A 371 -18.22 -9.00 8.39
C MET A 371 -18.50 -7.79 9.29
N THR A 372 -18.98 -6.68 8.71
CA THR A 372 -19.15 -5.43 9.49
C THR A 372 -20.19 -5.56 10.59
N THR A 373 -21.32 -6.28 10.36
CA THR A 373 -22.36 -6.48 11.37
C THR A 373 -21.86 -7.24 12.60
N PRO A 374 -21.24 -8.44 12.49
CA PRO A 374 -20.73 -9.15 13.66
C PRO A 374 -19.56 -8.40 14.35
N ILE A 375 -18.73 -7.64 13.60
CA ILE A 375 -17.72 -6.76 14.18
C ILE A 375 -18.39 -5.71 15.07
N GLN A 376 -19.42 -5.01 14.58
CA GLN A 376 -20.15 -4.00 15.33
C GLN A 376 -20.82 -4.58 16.58
N GLN A 377 -21.43 -5.78 16.49
CA GLN A 377 -22.02 -6.47 17.63
C GLN A 377 -20.96 -6.80 18.69
N SER A 378 -19.81 -7.30 18.26
CA SER A 378 -18.70 -7.61 19.15
C SER A 378 -18.15 -6.36 19.83
N MET A 379 -18.05 -5.26 19.10
CA MET A 379 -17.65 -3.96 19.67
C MET A 379 -18.62 -3.45 20.74
N ASN A 380 -19.94 -3.65 20.54
CA ASN A 380 -20.94 -3.31 21.57
C ASN A 380 -20.68 -4.06 22.88
N THR A 381 -20.12 -5.28 22.80
CA THR A 381 -19.85 -6.13 23.94
C THR A 381 -18.54 -5.79 24.65
N TYR A 382 -17.49 -5.44 23.90
CA TYR A 382 -16.12 -5.38 24.41
C TYR A 382 -15.50 -3.97 24.45
N CYS A 383 -16.06 -3.00 23.71
CA CYS A 383 -15.52 -1.65 23.65
C CYS A 383 -16.22 -0.71 24.64
N MET A 384 -15.50 0.20 25.27
CA MET A 384 -16.09 1.30 26.05
C MET A 384 -16.94 2.19 25.14
N MET A 385 -18.18 2.47 25.57
CA MET A 385 -19.16 3.20 24.76
C MET A 385 -18.66 4.55 24.26
N GLN A 386 -18.00 5.32 25.14
CA GLN A 386 -17.49 6.65 24.82
C GLN A 386 -16.40 6.64 23.73
N LEU A 387 -15.63 5.59 23.62
CA LEU A 387 -14.61 5.42 22.59
C LEU A 387 -15.25 4.94 21.27
N LYS A 388 -16.14 3.95 21.38
CA LYS A 388 -16.86 3.41 20.23
C LYS A 388 -17.64 4.49 19.47
N GLU A 389 -18.34 5.39 20.18
CA GLU A 389 -19.12 6.46 19.56
C GLU A 389 -18.27 7.49 18.79
N ARG A 390 -16.97 7.55 19.08
CA ARG A 390 -16.01 8.47 18.43
C ARG A 390 -15.20 7.84 17.33
N THR A 391 -15.27 6.51 17.18
CA THR A 391 -14.52 5.75 16.17
C THR A 391 -15.45 5.30 15.06
N GLN A 392 -15.16 5.68 13.84
CA GLN A 392 -15.85 5.17 12.64
C GLN A 392 -15.18 3.86 12.18
N ILE A 393 -15.97 2.95 11.62
CA ILE A 393 -15.47 1.76 10.94
C ILE A 393 -15.95 1.79 9.50
N GLU A 394 -15.05 1.76 8.56
CA GLU A 394 -15.34 1.85 7.14
C GLU A 394 -14.62 0.73 6.36
N LEU A 395 -15.17 0.37 5.22
CA LEU A 395 -14.51 -0.51 4.27
C LEU A 395 -13.59 0.31 3.36
N SER A 396 -12.46 -0.28 2.98
CA SER A 396 -11.56 0.32 1.99
C SER A 396 -12.29 0.58 0.66
N THR A 397 -11.97 1.69 0.03
CA THR A 397 -12.43 2.03 -1.33
C THR A 397 -11.38 1.72 -2.41
N LEU A 398 -10.16 1.33 -2.01
CA LEU A 398 -9.05 1.05 -2.94
C LEU A 398 -9.06 -0.38 -3.50
N GLY A 399 -9.83 -1.28 -2.86
CA GLY A 399 -9.97 -2.67 -3.30
C GLY A 399 -8.65 -3.46 -3.23
N ALA A 400 -8.55 -4.49 -4.05
CA ALA A 400 -7.44 -5.46 -4.06
C ALA A 400 -6.07 -4.90 -4.52
N ASN A 401 -5.99 -3.61 -4.87
CA ASN A 401 -4.77 -2.96 -5.36
C ASN A 401 -4.12 -2.03 -4.33
N SER A 402 -4.65 -1.97 -3.10
CA SER A 402 -4.11 -1.11 -2.03
C SER A 402 -2.61 -1.33 -1.81
N SER A 403 -2.16 -2.57 -1.70
CA SER A 403 -0.74 -2.91 -1.53
C SER A 403 0.13 -2.51 -2.71
N LEU A 404 -0.37 -2.55 -3.96
CA LEU A 404 0.36 -2.08 -5.13
C LEU A 404 0.54 -0.55 -5.11
N TYR A 405 -0.51 0.19 -4.77
CA TYR A 405 -0.40 1.65 -4.60
C TYR A 405 0.55 2.02 -3.47
N GLY A 406 0.51 1.30 -2.35
CA GLY A 406 1.40 1.52 -1.23
C GLY A 406 2.87 1.30 -1.58
N GLY A 407 3.20 0.23 -2.31
CA GLY A 407 4.54 -0.02 -2.85
C GLY A 407 5.03 1.11 -3.75
N THR A 408 4.15 1.61 -4.64
CA THR A 408 4.43 2.75 -5.52
C THR A 408 4.78 4.01 -4.72
N ILE A 409 3.98 4.32 -3.70
CA ILE A 409 4.22 5.50 -2.85
C ILE A 409 5.54 5.35 -2.09
N ALA A 410 5.81 4.17 -1.54
CA ALA A 410 6.99 3.93 -0.73
C ALA A 410 8.29 4.16 -1.51
N VAL A 411 8.42 3.57 -2.69
CA VAL A 411 9.64 3.74 -3.49
C VAL A 411 9.79 5.19 -3.97
N MET A 412 8.71 5.86 -4.33
CA MET A 412 8.78 7.27 -4.74
C MET A 412 9.08 8.19 -3.55
N ASP A 413 8.54 7.90 -2.35
CA ASP A 413 8.90 8.64 -1.13
C ASP A 413 10.38 8.51 -0.79
N ASP A 414 10.97 7.31 -0.94
CA ASP A 414 12.41 7.07 -0.76
C ASP A 414 13.22 7.86 -1.78
N ILE A 415 12.88 7.79 -3.08
CA ILE A 415 13.55 8.53 -4.15
C ILE A 415 13.53 10.05 -3.87
N PHE A 416 12.37 10.61 -3.52
CA PHE A 416 12.26 12.03 -3.19
C PHE A 416 13.07 12.40 -1.94
N LYS A 417 13.09 11.54 -0.92
CA LYS A 417 13.85 11.76 0.31
C LYS A 417 15.36 11.76 0.04
N ASP A 418 15.85 10.84 -0.77
CA ASP A 418 17.25 10.74 -1.14
C ASP A 418 17.70 11.97 -1.92
N GLN A 419 16.91 12.43 -2.90
CA GLN A 419 17.19 13.67 -3.65
C GLN A 419 17.23 14.90 -2.74
N VAL A 420 16.30 15.00 -1.78
CA VAL A 420 16.32 16.11 -0.81
C VAL A 420 17.56 16.05 0.07
N SER A 421 17.93 14.87 0.54
CA SER A 421 19.13 14.67 1.38
C SER A 421 20.41 15.00 0.65
N LEU A 422 20.55 14.52 -0.58
CA LEU A 422 21.68 14.79 -1.46
C LEU A 422 21.88 16.29 -1.68
N VAL A 423 20.82 17.02 -2.01
CA VAL A 423 20.92 18.46 -2.27
C VAL A 423 21.20 19.26 -0.99
N LYS A 424 20.58 18.88 0.15
CA LYS A 424 20.81 19.56 1.44
C LYS A 424 22.23 19.43 1.95
N SER A 425 22.88 18.28 1.78
CA SER A 425 24.28 18.08 2.20
C SER A 425 25.27 18.99 1.50
N HIS A 426 24.87 19.67 0.41
CA HIS A 426 25.70 20.58 -0.36
C HIS A 426 25.26 22.07 -0.24
N ILE A 427 24.27 22.37 0.58
CA ILE A 427 23.80 23.78 0.80
C ILE A 427 24.49 24.42 2.02
N SER A 428 25.27 23.66 2.78
CA SER A 428 26.03 24.12 3.97
C SER A 428 26.98 25.29 3.68
#